data_05e1ed8919fb792d0ab4e50ad62eab04
#
_entry.id   05e1ed8919fb792d0ab4e50ad62eab04
#
_cell.length_a   1.000
_cell.length_b   1.000
_cell.length_c   1.000
_cell.angle_alpha   90.00
_cell.angle_beta   90.00
_cell.angle_gamma   90.00
#
_symmetry.space_group_name_H-M   'P 1'
#
loop_
_entity.id
_entity.type
_entity.pdbx_description
1 polymer ?
#
loop_
_entity_poly.entity_id
_entity_poly.type
_entity_poly.pdbx_seq_one_letter_code
_entity_poly.pdbx_strand_id
1 'polypeptide(L)'
;MLSLPSVKDVDLSQIYSESVAAKIIQVAQRGLKQQAPLQSYPHTVPQIGPDAGRYEEREADFWTCGFFPGCIYALLERSIRYPQAIDVPEHVRPQIQDQLLKLGRHYGVAINQMSGRTDTHDMGFIVQPALQKDWELTGNKESLQSVVNAAYALASRYDDRVKAIRSWDVAINDRYSITDMSTNFLVIIDSMCSKPSTHALLLPIYSHVPDLYLLYFVGHIQDDQKLIDIATQHADSIIHEILRPDFSSYHLVNFDPRTGQPQAKMTNQGWKDDSTWSRGQAWAIMGFAQTYSWTKDIKYLATAIQCAEYFLRRLKEGEGKWHHPMVPCWDFDAPQDKPEEPLRDVSAGVITANGLLIIHQALQSLSSSTTSQLPSSSATNFLDIALQIVSQTLDMSYDCDLASFELPTKSMVNGNSANGAAVASELKIKESDFECILRNSTTNWNEHAHMKYADHGLVYADYYLLEFGNKLLRAGLL
;
A
#
# COMPACT_ATOMS: atom_id res chain seq x y z
N MET A 1 -13.86 24.13 -19.46
CA MET A 1 -12.90 23.03 -19.30
C MET A 1 -11.57 23.65 -18.88
N LEU A 2 -11.20 23.54 -17.63
CA LEU A 2 -9.83 23.86 -17.20
C LEU A 2 -8.92 22.81 -17.87
N SER A 3 -7.88 23.26 -18.57
CA SER A 3 -6.86 22.35 -19.09
C SER A 3 -6.18 21.69 -17.89
N LEU A 4 -6.23 20.36 -17.81
CA LEU A 4 -5.48 19.61 -16.81
C LEU A 4 -3.98 19.90 -17.00
N PRO A 5 -3.21 20.14 -15.91
CA PRO A 5 -1.76 20.32 -16.02
C PRO A 5 -1.13 19.06 -16.63
N SER A 6 -0.11 19.26 -17.45
CA SER A 6 0.69 18.14 -17.98
C SER A 6 1.63 17.59 -16.90
N VAL A 7 2.20 16.39 -17.11
CA VAL A 7 3.21 15.79 -16.20
C VAL A 7 4.32 16.79 -15.83
N LYS A 8 4.64 17.74 -16.71
CA LYS A 8 5.68 18.75 -16.51
C LYS A 8 5.29 19.90 -15.58
N ASP A 9 4.01 20.02 -15.26
CA ASP A 9 3.47 21.14 -14.48
C ASP A 9 3.16 20.75 -13.02
N VAL A 10 3.35 19.47 -12.63
CA VAL A 10 3.07 18.96 -11.29
C VAL A 10 4.37 18.74 -10.53
N ASP A 11 4.54 19.47 -9.41
CA ASP A 11 5.69 19.30 -8.53
C ASP A 11 5.46 18.14 -7.55
N LEU A 12 6.27 17.09 -7.66
CA LEU A 12 6.29 15.93 -6.76
C LEU A 12 7.65 15.76 -6.09
N SER A 13 8.50 16.79 -6.11
CA SER A 13 9.87 16.76 -5.57
C SER A 13 9.92 16.35 -4.10
N GLN A 14 8.89 16.69 -3.33
CA GLN A 14 8.79 16.32 -1.91
C GLN A 14 8.92 14.80 -1.67
N ILE A 15 8.44 13.94 -2.60
CA ILE A 15 8.56 12.47 -2.48
C ILE A 15 10.03 12.02 -2.46
N TYR A 16 10.93 12.81 -3.04
CA TYR A 16 12.34 12.49 -3.21
C TYR A 16 13.26 13.30 -2.29
N SER A 17 12.67 14.13 -1.43
CA SER A 17 13.41 15.00 -0.51
C SER A 17 14.26 14.20 0.49
N GLU A 18 15.34 14.81 0.97
CA GLU A 18 16.17 14.29 2.06
C GLU A 18 15.32 13.91 3.28
N SER A 19 14.33 14.73 3.62
CA SER A 19 13.49 14.54 4.81
C SER A 19 12.72 13.22 4.78
N VAL A 20 12.26 12.77 3.62
CA VAL A 20 11.58 11.48 3.47
C VAL A 20 12.49 10.31 3.88
N ALA A 21 13.74 10.32 3.41
CA ALA A 21 14.71 9.27 3.77
C ALA A 21 15.12 9.38 5.25
N ALA A 22 15.35 10.60 5.73
CA ALA A 22 15.76 10.86 7.11
C ALA A 22 14.68 10.43 8.12
N LYS A 23 13.38 10.74 7.90
CA LYS A 23 12.27 10.29 8.76
C LYS A 23 12.20 8.77 8.88
N ILE A 24 12.27 8.05 7.76
CA ILE A 24 12.21 6.58 7.78
C ILE A 24 13.42 6.01 8.51
N ILE A 25 14.63 6.54 8.29
CA ILE A 25 15.85 6.06 8.98
C ILE A 25 15.82 6.43 10.48
N GLN A 26 15.32 7.62 10.85
CA GLN A 26 15.13 8.05 12.24
C GLN A 26 14.29 7.02 13.03
N VAL A 27 13.13 6.67 12.52
CA VAL A 27 12.22 5.69 13.14
C VAL A 27 12.87 4.31 13.17
N ALA A 28 13.48 3.91 12.06
CA ALA A 28 14.12 2.60 11.95
C ALA A 28 15.31 2.41 12.88
N GLN A 29 16.12 3.44 13.11
CA GLN A 29 17.24 3.42 14.08
C GLN A 29 16.76 3.23 15.52
N ARG A 30 15.57 3.74 15.86
CA ARG A 30 14.96 3.48 17.17
C ARG A 30 14.68 2.00 17.38
N GLY A 31 14.19 1.29 16.33
CA GLY A 31 13.96 -0.15 16.35
C GLY A 31 15.24 -0.97 16.59
N LEU A 32 16.42 -0.52 16.13
CA LEU A 32 17.69 -1.20 16.41
C LEU A 32 18.04 -1.25 17.91
N LYS A 33 17.49 -0.36 18.71
CA LYS A 33 17.72 -0.32 20.16
C LYS A 33 16.82 -1.30 20.92
N GLN A 34 15.81 -1.87 20.24
CA GLN A 34 14.96 -2.91 20.80
C GLN A 34 15.66 -4.28 20.73
N GLN A 35 15.18 -5.24 21.54
CA GLN A 35 15.66 -6.61 21.51
C GLN A 35 15.23 -7.30 20.20
N ALA A 36 16.15 -8.03 19.57
CA ALA A 36 15.81 -8.83 18.37
C ALA A 36 15.24 -10.20 18.78
N PRO A 37 14.22 -10.75 18.05
CA PRO A 37 13.47 -10.07 16.99
C PRO A 37 12.60 -8.93 17.53
N LEU A 38 12.32 -7.93 16.66
CA LEU A 38 11.44 -6.84 17.04
C LEU A 38 10.07 -7.37 17.46
N GLN A 39 9.53 -6.80 18.53
CA GLN A 39 8.22 -7.18 19.06
C GLN A 39 7.10 -6.31 18.49
N SER A 40 7.42 -5.08 18.09
CA SER A 40 6.45 -4.10 17.63
C SER A 40 6.91 -3.33 16.38
N TYR A 41 5.95 -2.83 15.63
CA TYR A 41 6.11 -2.18 14.33
C TYR A 41 5.29 -0.88 14.26
N PRO A 42 5.82 0.18 13.64
CA PRO A 42 5.12 1.43 13.40
C PRO A 42 3.76 1.23 12.73
N HIS A 43 2.72 1.90 13.23
CA HIS A 43 1.36 1.81 12.70
C HIS A 43 0.74 3.17 12.41
N THR A 44 0.39 3.96 13.43
CA THR A 44 -0.24 5.28 13.30
C THR A 44 0.52 6.34 14.08
N VAL A 45 0.42 7.60 13.64
CA VAL A 45 1.02 8.76 14.33
C VAL A 45 -0.10 9.74 14.67
N PRO A 46 -0.52 9.84 15.93
CA PRO A 46 -1.53 10.81 16.33
C PRO A 46 -1.02 12.25 16.12
N GLN A 47 -1.94 13.14 15.72
CA GLN A 47 -1.63 14.55 15.54
C GLN A 47 -1.81 15.38 16.82
N ILE A 48 -2.55 14.85 17.78
CA ILE A 48 -2.88 15.51 19.06
C ILE A 48 -2.71 14.52 20.22
N GLY A 49 -2.58 15.05 21.42
CA GLY A 49 -2.44 14.22 22.63
C GLY A 49 -0.98 14.08 23.10
N PRO A 50 -0.75 13.30 24.17
CA PRO A 50 0.58 13.16 24.79
C PRO A 50 1.61 12.47 23.87
N ASP A 51 1.15 11.59 22.99
CA ASP A 51 1.99 10.82 22.05
C ASP A 51 1.96 11.41 20.63
N ALA A 52 1.49 12.66 20.49
CA ALA A 52 1.44 13.33 19.19
C ALA A 52 2.83 13.36 18.53
N GLY A 53 2.85 13.07 17.23
CA GLY A 53 4.07 13.04 16.42
C GLY A 53 4.84 11.73 16.47
N ARG A 54 4.55 10.81 17.38
CA ARG A 54 5.26 9.52 17.52
C ARG A 54 4.39 8.36 17.06
N TYR A 55 5.02 7.34 16.45
CA TYR A 55 4.32 6.13 16.08
C TYR A 55 3.77 5.40 17.29
N GLU A 56 2.46 5.15 17.30
CA GLU A 56 1.87 4.04 18.00
C GLU A 56 2.28 2.75 17.28
N GLU A 57 2.78 1.78 18.04
CA GLU A 57 3.27 0.54 17.49
C GLU A 57 2.26 -0.59 17.68
N ARG A 58 2.32 -1.60 16.82
CA ARG A 58 1.56 -2.84 16.87
C ARG A 58 2.48 -4.03 16.90
N GLU A 59 2.02 -5.14 17.47
CA GLU A 59 2.76 -6.40 17.49
C GLU A 59 3.09 -6.89 16.07
N ALA A 60 4.11 -7.72 15.93
CA ALA A 60 4.61 -8.20 14.64
C ALA A 60 3.60 -9.06 13.87
N ASP A 61 2.53 -9.52 14.52
CA ASP A 61 1.43 -10.27 13.92
C ASP A 61 0.30 -9.38 13.36
N PHE A 62 0.34 -8.07 13.62
CA PHE A 62 -0.64 -7.14 13.10
C PHE A 62 -0.46 -6.91 11.58
N TRP A 63 -1.55 -6.82 10.84
CA TRP A 63 -1.55 -6.79 9.38
C TRP A 63 -0.70 -5.67 8.74
N THR A 64 -0.44 -4.58 9.46
CA THR A 64 0.37 -3.46 8.94
C THR A 64 1.87 -3.62 9.15
N CYS A 65 2.35 -4.67 9.85
CA CYS A 65 3.75 -4.81 10.23
C CYS A 65 4.73 -4.84 9.05
N GLY A 66 4.29 -5.25 7.87
CA GLY A 66 5.11 -5.29 6.65
C GLY A 66 5.38 -3.92 6.02
N PHE A 67 4.54 -2.91 6.28
CA PHE A 67 4.63 -1.65 5.53
C PHE A 67 5.81 -0.77 5.94
N PHE A 68 6.12 -0.68 7.23
CA PHE A 68 7.26 0.13 7.64
C PHE A 68 8.59 -0.41 7.09
N PRO A 69 8.95 -1.70 7.24
CA PRO A 69 10.10 -2.24 6.51
C PRO A 69 9.93 -2.15 4.99
N GLY A 70 8.69 -2.17 4.48
CA GLY A 70 8.39 -1.84 3.09
C GLY A 70 8.86 -0.44 2.69
N CYS A 71 8.67 0.58 3.53
CA CYS A 71 9.23 1.93 3.30
C CYS A 71 10.75 1.91 3.23
N ILE A 72 11.40 1.15 4.12
CA ILE A 72 12.88 0.98 4.12
C ILE A 72 13.34 0.37 2.79
N TYR A 73 12.70 -0.71 2.33
CA TYR A 73 13.05 -1.35 1.06
C TYR A 73 12.67 -0.52 -0.18
N ALA A 74 11.63 0.31 -0.11
CA ALA A 74 11.31 1.26 -1.19
C ALA A 74 12.42 2.31 -1.35
N LEU A 75 12.97 2.82 -0.25
CA LEU A 75 14.12 3.72 -0.26
C LEU A 75 15.41 2.98 -0.67
N LEU A 76 15.61 1.73 -0.25
CA LEU A 76 16.73 0.91 -0.69
C LEU A 76 16.70 0.68 -2.21
N GLU A 77 15.54 0.36 -2.78
CA GLU A 77 15.37 0.26 -4.23
C GLU A 77 15.77 1.55 -4.92
N ARG A 78 15.29 2.69 -4.40
CA ARG A 78 15.62 4.02 -4.94
C ARG A 78 17.13 4.28 -4.87
N SER A 79 17.76 3.97 -3.74
CA SER A 79 19.20 4.17 -3.54
C SER A 79 20.06 3.31 -4.49
N ILE A 80 19.60 2.12 -4.86
CA ILE A 80 20.30 1.20 -5.75
C ILE A 80 20.09 1.58 -7.23
N ARG A 81 18.83 1.81 -7.63
CA ARG A 81 18.45 1.94 -9.04
C ARG A 81 18.38 3.38 -9.53
N TYR A 82 18.08 4.30 -8.64
CA TYR A 82 17.83 5.72 -8.92
C TYR A 82 18.50 6.62 -7.87
N PRO A 83 19.83 6.50 -7.66
CA PRO A 83 20.51 7.19 -6.56
C PRO A 83 20.39 8.72 -6.64
N GLN A 84 20.18 9.27 -7.83
CA GLN A 84 19.93 10.70 -8.04
C GLN A 84 18.55 11.17 -7.52
N ALA A 85 17.61 10.24 -7.30
CA ALA A 85 16.28 10.54 -6.80
C ALA A 85 16.19 10.52 -5.26
N ILE A 86 17.31 10.56 -4.56
CA ILE A 86 17.39 10.90 -3.13
C ILE A 86 18.19 12.19 -3.06
N ASP A 87 17.55 13.25 -2.58
CA ASP A 87 18.14 14.59 -2.53
C ASP A 87 19.15 14.71 -1.38
N VAL A 88 20.30 14.07 -1.56
CA VAL A 88 21.43 14.08 -0.64
C VAL A 88 22.74 14.17 -1.41
N PRO A 89 23.83 14.68 -0.80
CA PRO A 89 25.14 14.69 -1.40
C PRO A 89 25.62 13.30 -1.82
N GLU A 90 26.22 13.19 -2.99
CA GLU A 90 26.64 11.92 -3.59
C GLU A 90 27.50 11.05 -2.67
N HIS A 91 28.40 11.67 -1.90
CA HIS A 91 29.32 10.95 -1.02
C HIS A 91 28.63 10.28 0.19
N VAL A 92 27.36 10.63 0.51
CA VAL A 92 26.56 10.06 1.62
C VAL A 92 25.73 8.87 1.13
N ARG A 93 25.42 8.81 -0.16
CA ARG A 93 24.53 7.78 -0.74
C ARG A 93 24.93 6.33 -0.43
N PRO A 94 26.22 5.93 -0.50
CA PRO A 94 26.61 4.56 -0.15
C PRO A 94 26.33 4.20 1.32
N GLN A 95 26.50 5.15 2.23
CA GLN A 95 26.23 4.95 3.66
C GLN A 95 24.71 4.81 3.92
N ILE A 96 23.88 5.60 3.23
CA ILE A 96 22.41 5.47 3.28
C ILE A 96 22.00 4.09 2.79
N GLN A 97 22.53 3.63 1.65
CA GLN A 97 22.21 2.33 1.08
C GLN A 97 22.57 1.17 2.03
N ASP A 98 23.77 1.19 2.61
CA ASP A 98 24.21 0.17 3.58
C ASP A 98 23.30 0.15 4.82
N GLN A 99 22.98 1.32 5.33
CA GLN A 99 22.12 1.44 6.50
C GLN A 99 20.68 0.98 6.22
N LEU A 100 20.09 1.34 5.07
CA LEU A 100 18.75 0.87 4.69
C LEU A 100 18.70 -0.66 4.58
N LEU A 101 19.72 -1.29 3.98
CA LEU A 101 19.78 -2.76 3.91
C LEU A 101 19.85 -3.40 5.30
N LYS A 102 20.69 -2.86 6.19
CA LYS A 102 20.85 -3.34 7.56
C LYS A 102 19.54 -3.22 8.36
N LEU A 103 18.89 -2.05 8.28
CA LEU A 103 17.61 -1.77 8.91
C LEU A 103 16.51 -2.68 8.36
N GLY A 104 16.38 -2.79 7.04
CA GLY A 104 15.37 -3.65 6.41
C GLY A 104 15.49 -5.11 6.85
N ARG A 105 16.70 -5.65 6.92
CA ARG A 105 16.94 -7.02 7.40
C ARG A 105 16.63 -7.18 8.88
N HIS A 106 16.95 -6.21 9.71
CA HIS A 106 16.62 -6.25 11.14
C HIS A 106 15.08 -6.32 11.34
N TYR A 107 14.32 -5.46 10.64
CA TYR A 107 12.88 -5.50 10.67
C TYR A 107 12.27 -6.76 10.02
N GLY A 108 12.95 -7.37 9.07
CA GLY A 108 12.51 -8.59 8.39
C GLY A 108 12.48 -9.85 9.26
N VAL A 109 13.24 -9.91 10.38
CA VAL A 109 13.40 -11.13 11.18
C VAL A 109 12.08 -11.66 11.73
N ALA A 110 11.28 -10.82 12.39
CA ALA A 110 9.99 -11.25 12.94
C ALA A 110 8.94 -11.50 11.82
N ILE A 111 9.00 -10.75 10.73
CA ILE A 111 8.13 -10.97 9.57
C ILE A 111 8.38 -12.34 8.92
N ASN A 112 9.63 -12.80 8.84
CA ASN A 112 9.95 -14.17 8.40
C ASN A 112 9.21 -15.22 9.24
N GLN A 113 9.11 -15.00 10.56
CA GLN A 113 8.40 -15.92 11.46
C GLN A 113 6.89 -15.94 11.23
N MET A 114 6.31 -14.85 10.70
CA MET A 114 4.87 -14.77 10.38
C MET A 114 4.49 -15.51 9.09
N SER A 115 5.43 -15.94 8.27
CA SER A 115 5.20 -16.46 6.93
C SER A 115 4.34 -17.73 6.85
N GLY A 116 4.21 -18.47 7.96
CA GLY A 116 3.38 -19.69 8.03
C GLY A 116 1.99 -19.50 8.62
N ARG A 117 1.53 -18.27 8.87
CA ARG A 117 0.23 -18.00 9.49
C ARG A 117 -0.93 -18.34 8.57
N THR A 118 -1.94 -18.98 9.14
CA THR A 118 -3.16 -19.41 8.43
C THR A 118 -4.46 -18.86 9.04
N ASP A 119 -4.37 -17.86 9.90
CA ASP A 119 -5.49 -17.26 10.64
C ASP A 119 -5.95 -15.92 10.06
N THR A 120 -5.22 -15.38 9.10
CA THR A 120 -5.51 -14.11 8.43
C THR A 120 -5.29 -14.20 6.91
N HIS A 121 -5.99 -13.35 6.15
CA HIS A 121 -5.74 -13.14 4.74
C HIS A 121 -4.60 -12.14 4.46
N ASP A 122 -4.18 -11.36 5.47
CA ASP A 122 -3.25 -10.24 5.33
C ASP A 122 -1.81 -10.66 4.97
N MET A 123 -1.59 -11.91 4.60
CA MET A 123 -0.25 -12.46 4.35
C MET A 123 0.52 -11.69 3.28
N GLY A 124 -0.16 -11.16 2.27
CA GLY A 124 0.46 -10.29 1.28
C GLY A 124 0.97 -8.99 1.88
N PHE A 125 0.18 -8.32 2.72
CA PHE A 125 0.56 -7.07 3.41
C PHE A 125 1.72 -7.29 4.41
N ILE A 126 1.74 -8.45 5.06
CA ILE A 126 2.76 -8.80 6.05
C ILE A 126 4.11 -9.07 5.39
N VAL A 127 4.16 -9.93 4.37
CA VAL A 127 5.45 -10.45 3.87
C VAL A 127 6.00 -9.69 2.66
N GLN A 128 5.15 -9.29 1.71
CA GLN A 128 5.64 -8.81 0.42
C GLN A 128 6.34 -7.45 0.48
N PRO A 129 5.83 -6.44 1.22
CA PRO A 129 6.47 -5.13 1.26
C PRO A 129 7.94 -5.18 1.69
N ALA A 130 8.31 -6.14 2.52
CA ALA A 130 9.66 -6.32 3.02
C ALA A 130 10.39 -7.49 2.36
N LEU A 131 9.90 -8.72 2.53
CA LEU A 131 10.67 -9.93 2.20
C LEU A 131 10.78 -10.17 0.70
N GLN A 132 9.72 -9.91 -0.07
CA GLN A 132 9.81 -10.02 -1.52
C GLN A 132 10.82 -9.00 -2.06
N LYS A 133 10.82 -7.78 -1.52
CA LYS A 133 11.79 -6.75 -1.92
C LYS A 133 13.22 -7.09 -1.50
N ASP A 134 13.43 -7.65 -0.33
CA ASP A 134 14.76 -8.11 0.06
C ASP A 134 15.30 -9.13 -0.95
N TRP A 135 14.47 -10.11 -1.34
CA TRP A 135 14.87 -11.04 -2.38
C TRP A 135 15.13 -10.37 -3.74
N GLU A 136 14.24 -9.49 -4.20
CA GLU A 136 14.37 -8.82 -5.48
C GLU A 136 15.61 -7.93 -5.61
N LEU A 137 16.00 -7.30 -4.52
CA LEU A 137 17.12 -6.36 -4.49
C LEU A 137 18.45 -7.02 -4.15
N THR A 138 18.43 -8.12 -3.39
CA THR A 138 19.64 -8.72 -2.82
C THR A 138 19.83 -10.19 -3.18
N GLY A 139 18.81 -10.86 -3.73
CA GLY A 139 18.83 -12.31 -3.99
C GLY A 139 18.67 -13.16 -2.73
N ASN A 140 18.17 -12.61 -1.60
CA ASN A 140 18.02 -13.34 -0.35
C ASN A 140 17.00 -14.48 -0.48
N LYS A 141 17.50 -15.72 -0.50
CA LYS A 141 16.67 -16.92 -0.69
C LYS A 141 15.79 -17.25 0.52
N GLU A 142 16.18 -16.85 1.72
CA GLU A 142 15.38 -17.04 2.93
C GLU A 142 14.10 -16.18 2.86
N SER A 143 14.26 -14.93 2.46
CA SER A 143 13.14 -14.02 2.22
C SER A 143 12.19 -14.55 1.14
N LEU A 144 12.72 -15.09 0.02
CA LEU A 144 11.90 -15.74 -1.00
C LEU A 144 11.15 -16.95 -0.43
N GLN A 145 11.80 -17.79 0.36
CA GLN A 145 11.15 -18.97 0.96
C GLN A 145 9.98 -18.57 1.87
N SER A 146 10.14 -17.49 2.63
CA SER A 146 9.06 -16.95 3.47
C SER A 146 7.87 -16.43 2.64
N VAL A 147 8.14 -15.81 1.49
CA VAL A 147 7.09 -15.40 0.54
C VAL A 147 6.35 -16.62 -0.02
N VAL A 148 7.07 -17.68 -0.37
CA VAL A 148 6.48 -18.95 -0.83
C VAL A 148 5.62 -19.58 0.26
N ASN A 149 6.11 -19.66 1.49
CA ASN A 149 5.35 -20.22 2.62
C ASN A 149 4.05 -19.43 2.85
N ALA A 150 4.11 -18.11 2.80
CA ALA A 150 2.96 -17.23 2.98
C ALA A 150 1.89 -17.44 1.89
N ALA A 151 2.29 -17.69 0.64
CA ALA A 151 1.34 -17.99 -0.43
C ALA A 151 0.58 -19.29 -0.18
N TYR A 152 1.26 -20.36 0.23
CA TYR A 152 0.60 -21.62 0.55
C TYR A 152 -0.26 -21.52 1.83
N ALA A 153 0.18 -20.76 2.82
CA ALA A 153 -0.61 -20.46 4.02
C ALA A 153 -1.91 -19.73 3.65
N LEU A 154 -1.83 -18.70 2.79
CA LEU A 154 -2.98 -17.98 2.27
C LEU A 154 -3.90 -18.88 1.44
N ALA A 155 -3.35 -19.69 0.52
CA ALA A 155 -4.11 -20.62 -0.31
C ALA A 155 -4.88 -21.66 0.51
N SER A 156 -4.38 -22.04 1.69
CA SER A 156 -5.08 -22.97 2.60
C SER A 156 -6.41 -22.43 3.14
N ARG A 157 -6.65 -21.12 3.02
CA ARG A 157 -7.88 -20.45 3.46
C ARG A 157 -8.97 -20.39 2.38
N TYR A 158 -8.68 -20.92 1.19
CA TYR A 158 -9.64 -20.96 0.08
C TYR A 158 -10.72 -22.04 0.31
N ASP A 159 -11.98 -21.73 -0.01
CA ASP A 159 -13.10 -22.67 -0.01
C ASP A 159 -13.72 -22.77 -1.41
N ASP A 160 -13.84 -24.01 -1.92
CA ASP A 160 -14.34 -24.31 -3.27
C ASP A 160 -15.82 -23.98 -3.48
N ARG A 161 -16.62 -23.87 -2.43
CA ARG A 161 -18.06 -23.54 -2.50
C ARG A 161 -18.26 -22.02 -2.53
N VAL A 162 -17.51 -21.30 -1.70
CA VAL A 162 -17.53 -19.84 -1.67
C VAL A 162 -16.75 -19.26 -2.85
N LYS A 163 -15.78 -20.00 -3.42
CA LYS A 163 -14.87 -19.57 -4.47
C LYS A 163 -14.01 -18.37 -4.06
N ALA A 164 -13.69 -18.27 -2.77
CA ALA A 164 -12.93 -17.17 -2.22
C ALA A 164 -12.00 -17.62 -1.08
N ILE A 165 -11.06 -16.75 -0.74
CA ILE A 165 -10.15 -16.88 0.40
C ILE A 165 -10.85 -16.26 1.61
N ARG A 166 -10.86 -16.96 2.74
CA ARG A 166 -11.39 -16.45 4.02
C ARG A 166 -10.51 -15.33 4.54
N SER A 167 -11.14 -14.21 4.91
CA SER A 167 -10.41 -13.06 5.45
C SER A 167 -10.01 -13.25 6.90
N TRP A 168 -10.97 -13.37 7.80
CA TRP A 168 -10.74 -13.57 9.24
C TRP A 168 -11.52 -14.79 9.73
N ASP A 169 -10.99 -15.41 10.77
CA ASP A 169 -11.68 -16.53 11.45
C ASP A 169 -12.71 -16.02 12.45
N VAL A 170 -12.41 -14.86 13.04
CA VAL A 170 -13.26 -14.20 14.04
C VAL A 170 -13.38 -12.72 13.69
N ALA A 171 -14.59 -12.17 13.76
CA ALA A 171 -14.85 -10.74 13.64
C ALA A 171 -15.85 -10.30 14.72
N ILE A 172 -15.38 -9.47 15.63
CA ILE A 172 -16.16 -8.98 16.78
C ILE A 172 -16.06 -7.44 16.79
N ASN A 173 -17.22 -6.80 16.95
CA ASN A 173 -17.33 -5.38 17.26
C ASN A 173 -18.58 -5.16 18.11
N ASP A 174 -18.94 -3.93 18.43
CA ASP A 174 -20.10 -3.64 19.28
C ASP A 174 -21.44 -4.04 18.66
N ARG A 175 -21.49 -4.32 17.36
CA ARG A 175 -22.70 -4.65 16.61
C ARG A 175 -22.86 -6.14 16.33
N TYR A 176 -21.76 -6.88 16.16
CA TYR A 176 -21.80 -8.31 15.85
C TYR A 176 -20.62 -9.07 16.46
N SER A 177 -20.89 -10.36 16.71
CA SER A 177 -19.87 -11.31 17.16
C SER A 177 -19.92 -12.56 16.28
N ILE A 178 -19.02 -12.62 15.30
CA ILE A 178 -18.88 -13.75 14.37
C ILE A 178 -17.67 -14.56 14.81
N THR A 179 -17.94 -15.72 15.42
CA THR A 179 -16.92 -16.60 16.01
C THR A 179 -17.03 -18.05 15.52
N ASP A 180 -18.15 -18.43 14.91
CA ASP A 180 -18.38 -19.77 14.40
C ASP A 180 -18.05 -19.87 12.92
N MET A 181 -16.90 -20.43 12.61
CA MET A 181 -16.41 -20.66 11.24
C MET A 181 -17.21 -21.70 10.45
N SER A 182 -18.01 -22.54 11.11
CA SER A 182 -18.82 -23.57 10.44
C SER A 182 -20.06 -22.99 9.74
N THR A 183 -20.48 -21.80 10.16
CA THR A 183 -21.66 -21.08 9.64
C THR A 183 -21.33 -19.72 9.04
N ASN A 184 -20.09 -19.27 9.15
CA ASN A 184 -19.66 -17.96 8.67
C ASN A 184 -18.35 -18.04 7.90
N PHE A 185 -18.28 -17.34 6.75
CA PHE A 185 -17.08 -17.22 5.94
C PHE A 185 -16.95 -15.77 5.44
N LEU A 186 -16.03 -15.04 6.03
CA LEU A 186 -15.87 -13.61 5.77
C LEU A 186 -14.93 -13.37 4.60
N VAL A 187 -15.34 -12.50 3.69
CA VAL A 187 -14.52 -12.04 2.54
C VAL A 187 -14.56 -10.52 2.48
N ILE A 188 -13.39 -9.89 2.51
CA ILE A 188 -13.21 -8.44 2.53
C ILE A 188 -12.59 -7.96 1.19
N ILE A 189 -12.90 -6.73 0.81
CA ILE A 189 -12.36 -6.11 -0.41
C ILE A 189 -10.83 -5.93 -0.35
N ASP A 190 -10.26 -5.76 0.83
CA ASP A 190 -8.82 -5.55 1.04
C ASP A 190 -7.99 -6.74 0.55
N SER A 191 -8.56 -7.95 0.55
CA SER A 191 -7.92 -9.16 0.00
C SER A 191 -7.56 -9.05 -1.49
N MET A 192 -8.01 -8.01 -2.17
CA MET A 192 -7.61 -7.70 -3.55
C MET A 192 -6.19 -7.12 -3.69
N CYS A 193 -5.55 -6.58 -2.66
CA CYS A 193 -4.38 -5.68 -2.80
C CYS A 193 -3.08 -5.94 -2.02
N SER A 194 -1.83 -5.78 -2.52
CA SER A 194 -0.47 -5.40 -2.07
C SER A 194 0.56 -5.10 -3.19
N LYS A 195 1.84 -5.41 -3.11
CA LYS A 195 2.98 -4.67 -3.68
C LYS A 195 3.51 -5.08 -5.07
N PRO A 196 4.22 -4.15 -5.77
CA PRO A 196 4.92 -4.42 -7.03
C PRO A 196 6.28 -5.12 -6.90
N SER A 197 6.54 -6.09 -7.76
CA SER A 197 7.82 -6.70 -8.02
C SER A 197 8.54 -6.07 -9.22
N THR A 198 9.88 -6.07 -9.19
CA THR A 198 10.76 -5.50 -10.21
C THR A 198 11.59 -6.55 -10.95
N HIS A 199 11.19 -7.81 -11.00
CA HIS A 199 11.98 -8.80 -11.72
C HIS A 199 11.88 -8.60 -13.24
N ALA A 200 12.66 -7.62 -13.72
CA ALA A 200 12.70 -7.10 -15.09
C ALA A 200 13.69 -7.83 -15.99
N LEU A 201 14.08 -9.09 -15.73
CA LEU A 201 15.04 -9.76 -16.59
C LEU A 201 14.41 -10.55 -17.73
N LEU A 202 13.08 -10.76 -17.73
CA LEU A 202 12.42 -11.47 -18.84
C LEU A 202 11.13 -10.82 -19.37
N LEU A 203 10.51 -9.83 -18.65
CA LEU A 203 9.32 -9.13 -19.18
C LEU A 203 9.27 -7.69 -18.64
N PRO A 204 9.28 -6.64 -19.48
CA PRO A 204 9.49 -5.25 -19.04
C PRO A 204 8.25 -4.51 -18.49
N ILE A 205 7.13 -5.17 -18.17
CA ILE A 205 5.85 -4.47 -17.99
C ILE A 205 5.14 -4.80 -16.66
N TYR A 206 5.66 -5.69 -15.79
CA TYR A 206 4.89 -6.19 -14.67
C TYR A 206 5.22 -5.56 -13.32
N SER A 207 4.22 -4.87 -12.81
CA SER A 207 4.11 -4.45 -11.41
C SER A 207 2.68 -4.77 -10.93
N HIS A 208 2.34 -5.64 -10.11
CA HIS A 208 2.07 -5.89 -8.86
C HIS A 208 0.82 -5.95 -7.98
N VAL A 209 0.48 -7.02 -7.21
CA VAL A 209 -0.68 -7.12 -6.32
C VAL A 209 -0.51 -8.09 -5.18
N PRO A 210 -1.19 -7.92 -4.02
CA PRO A 210 -0.90 -8.65 -2.85
C PRO A 210 -1.45 -10.01 -2.60
N ASP A 211 -2.66 -10.15 -2.09
CA ASP A 211 -3.04 -11.49 -1.72
C ASP A 211 -3.22 -12.33 -2.97
N LEU A 212 -3.92 -11.79 -3.93
CA LEU A 212 -3.95 -12.39 -5.25
C LEU A 212 -2.59 -12.35 -5.93
N TYR A 213 -1.84 -11.25 -5.80
CA TYR A 213 -0.49 -11.17 -6.34
C TYR A 213 0.44 -12.17 -5.69
N LEU A 214 0.41 -12.31 -4.37
CA LEU A 214 1.21 -13.31 -3.67
C LEU A 214 0.97 -14.68 -4.28
N LEU A 215 -0.28 -15.05 -4.54
CA LEU A 215 -0.62 -16.31 -5.19
C LEU A 215 -0.20 -16.33 -6.66
N TYR A 216 -0.44 -15.29 -7.44
CA TYR A 216 0.02 -15.21 -8.83
C TYR A 216 1.54 -15.25 -8.91
N PHE A 217 2.24 -14.47 -8.09
CA PHE A 217 3.70 -14.43 -8.07
C PHE A 217 4.28 -15.80 -7.76
N VAL A 218 3.86 -16.44 -6.67
CA VAL A 218 4.36 -17.73 -6.26
C VAL A 218 3.90 -18.83 -7.24
N GLY A 219 2.66 -18.78 -7.73
CA GLY A 219 2.15 -19.67 -8.74
C GLY A 219 3.03 -19.69 -10.00
N HIS A 220 3.46 -18.53 -10.47
CA HIS A 220 4.35 -18.43 -11.64
C HIS A 220 5.78 -18.89 -11.36
N ILE A 221 6.38 -18.52 -10.22
CA ILE A 221 7.77 -18.92 -9.92
C ILE A 221 7.90 -20.40 -9.52
N GLN A 222 6.81 -21.02 -9.04
CA GLN A 222 6.76 -22.43 -8.66
C GLN A 222 6.09 -23.32 -9.73
N ASP A 223 5.61 -22.72 -10.82
CA ASP A 223 4.79 -23.40 -11.86
C ASP A 223 3.56 -24.12 -11.27
N ASP A 224 2.92 -23.47 -10.28
CA ASP A 224 1.75 -24.01 -9.56
C ASP A 224 0.46 -23.35 -10.04
N GLN A 225 -0.21 -23.98 -11.01
CA GLN A 225 -1.46 -23.50 -11.59
C GLN A 225 -2.58 -23.39 -10.55
N LYS A 226 -2.57 -24.20 -9.49
CA LYS A 226 -3.60 -24.16 -8.46
C LYS A 226 -3.61 -22.83 -7.71
N LEU A 227 -2.45 -22.25 -7.42
CA LEU A 227 -2.37 -20.91 -6.79
C LEU A 227 -2.95 -19.83 -7.72
N ILE A 228 -2.66 -19.91 -9.02
CA ILE A 228 -3.19 -19.00 -10.05
C ILE A 228 -4.71 -19.13 -10.15
N ASP A 229 -5.24 -20.35 -10.14
CA ASP A 229 -6.68 -20.61 -10.21
C ASP A 229 -7.42 -20.11 -8.97
N ILE A 230 -6.87 -20.30 -7.77
CA ILE A 230 -7.41 -19.76 -6.51
C ILE A 230 -7.49 -18.24 -6.59
N ALA A 231 -6.42 -17.56 -7.00
CA ALA A 231 -6.39 -16.11 -7.14
C ALA A 231 -7.45 -15.61 -8.13
N THR A 232 -7.56 -16.28 -9.27
CA THR A 232 -8.52 -15.92 -10.33
C THR A 232 -9.96 -16.09 -9.87
N GLN A 233 -10.28 -17.22 -9.22
CA GLN A 233 -11.64 -17.48 -8.70
C GLN A 233 -12.02 -16.50 -7.58
N HIS A 234 -11.06 -16.15 -6.72
CA HIS A 234 -11.30 -15.14 -5.69
C HIS A 234 -11.62 -13.77 -6.33
N ALA A 235 -10.85 -13.32 -7.33
CA ALA A 235 -11.11 -12.07 -8.04
C ALA A 235 -12.51 -12.06 -8.71
N ASP A 236 -12.93 -13.18 -9.29
CA ASP A 236 -14.26 -13.32 -9.87
C ASP A 236 -15.37 -13.23 -8.80
N SER A 237 -15.17 -13.85 -7.64
CA SER A 237 -16.10 -13.75 -6.52
C SER A 237 -16.24 -12.32 -5.99
N ILE A 238 -15.15 -11.55 -5.93
CA ILE A 238 -15.19 -10.13 -5.56
C ILE A 238 -16.03 -9.32 -6.56
N ILE A 239 -15.88 -9.57 -7.88
CA ILE A 239 -16.71 -8.90 -8.89
C ILE A 239 -18.20 -9.17 -8.66
N HIS A 240 -18.57 -10.42 -8.39
CA HIS A 240 -19.96 -10.82 -8.29
C HIS A 240 -20.63 -10.46 -6.97
N GLU A 241 -19.89 -10.51 -5.86
CA GLU A 241 -20.49 -10.47 -4.53
C GLU A 241 -20.17 -9.17 -3.76
N ILE A 242 -19.03 -8.55 -4.02
CA ILE A 242 -18.59 -7.34 -3.32
C ILE A 242 -18.84 -6.07 -4.12
N LEU A 243 -18.72 -6.10 -5.45
CA LEU A 243 -19.07 -4.92 -6.25
C LEU A 243 -20.58 -4.80 -6.42
N ARG A 244 -21.07 -3.55 -6.38
CA ARG A 244 -22.44 -3.18 -6.72
C ARG A 244 -22.56 -2.95 -8.25
N PRO A 245 -23.78 -2.88 -8.80
CA PRO A 245 -23.97 -2.64 -10.24
C PRO A 245 -23.36 -1.34 -10.77
N ASP A 246 -23.12 -0.35 -9.91
CA ASP A 246 -22.47 0.93 -10.23
C ASP A 246 -20.94 0.91 -10.00
N PHE A 247 -20.38 -0.28 -9.72
CA PHE A 247 -18.99 -0.52 -9.42
C PHE A 247 -18.46 0.13 -8.13
N SER A 248 -19.35 0.57 -7.25
CA SER A 248 -18.98 0.80 -5.85
C SER A 248 -18.80 -0.51 -5.11
N SER A 249 -18.02 -0.51 -4.02
CA SER A 249 -17.73 -1.73 -3.26
C SER A 249 -18.46 -1.76 -1.91
N TYR A 250 -18.97 -2.94 -1.55
CA TYR A 250 -19.15 -3.26 -0.12
C TYR A 250 -17.77 -3.48 0.52
N HIS A 251 -17.68 -3.28 1.82
CA HIS A 251 -16.44 -3.58 2.53
C HIS A 251 -16.27 -5.08 2.74
N LEU A 252 -17.31 -5.78 3.19
CA LEU A 252 -17.25 -7.14 3.69
C LEU A 252 -18.53 -7.90 3.32
N VAL A 253 -18.37 -9.14 2.87
CA VAL A 253 -19.47 -10.11 2.69
C VAL A 253 -19.24 -11.31 3.59
N ASN A 254 -20.28 -11.70 4.33
CA ASN A 254 -20.32 -12.95 5.08
C ASN A 254 -21.09 -14.00 4.27
N PHE A 255 -20.48 -15.16 4.03
CA PHE A 255 -21.06 -16.29 3.31
C PHE A 255 -21.40 -17.43 4.28
N ASP A 256 -22.38 -18.24 3.91
CA ASP A 256 -22.57 -19.57 4.51
C ASP A 256 -21.62 -20.58 3.83
N PRO A 257 -20.58 -21.07 4.52
CA PRO A 257 -19.61 -21.98 3.91
C PRO A 257 -20.20 -23.34 3.52
N ARG A 258 -21.41 -23.68 4.00
CA ARG A 258 -22.11 -24.93 3.65
C ARG A 258 -22.78 -24.84 2.28
N THR A 259 -23.19 -23.66 1.87
CA THR A 259 -23.93 -23.41 0.61
C THR A 259 -23.15 -22.56 -0.38
N GLY A 260 -22.13 -21.82 0.09
CA GLY A 260 -21.40 -20.81 -0.70
C GLY A 260 -22.20 -19.53 -0.98
N GLN A 261 -23.38 -19.36 -0.36
CA GLN A 261 -24.24 -18.21 -0.62
C GLN A 261 -23.97 -17.06 0.37
N PRO A 262 -24.04 -15.78 -0.09
CA PRO A 262 -23.90 -14.63 0.78
C PRO A 262 -25.08 -14.57 1.79
N GLN A 263 -24.77 -14.30 3.05
CA GLN A 263 -25.74 -14.15 4.15
C GLN A 263 -25.94 -12.68 4.53
N ALA A 264 -24.85 -11.90 4.52
CA ALA A 264 -24.88 -10.50 4.90
C ALA A 264 -23.78 -9.71 4.20
N LYS A 265 -24.09 -8.47 3.87
CA LYS A 265 -23.12 -7.45 3.42
C LYS A 265 -22.96 -6.43 4.54
N MET A 266 -21.71 -6.14 4.90
CA MET A 266 -21.40 -5.48 6.18
C MET A 266 -20.24 -4.52 6.00
N THR A 267 -20.02 -3.67 6.99
CA THR A 267 -18.78 -2.90 7.12
C THR A 267 -18.17 -3.02 8.51
N ASN A 268 -16.86 -2.96 8.57
CA ASN A 268 -16.09 -2.88 9.82
C ASN A 268 -15.37 -1.52 9.94
N GLN A 269 -15.01 -0.91 8.83
CA GLN A 269 -14.25 0.34 8.77
C GLN A 269 -15.01 1.50 8.12
N GLY A 270 -15.94 1.23 7.19
CA GLY A 270 -16.81 2.23 6.56
C GLY A 270 -17.90 2.73 7.50
N TRP A 271 -18.60 3.79 7.09
CA TRP A 271 -19.64 4.43 7.87
C TRP A 271 -20.84 3.53 8.14
N LYS A 272 -21.39 2.89 7.10
CA LYS A 272 -22.53 1.95 7.17
C LYS A 272 -22.33 0.78 6.23
N ASP A 273 -23.14 -0.28 6.39
CA ASP A 273 -23.08 -1.50 5.58
C ASP A 273 -23.27 -1.25 4.09
N ASP A 274 -24.08 -0.26 3.74
CA ASP A 274 -24.37 0.15 2.37
C ASP A 274 -23.53 1.34 1.88
N SER A 275 -22.70 1.95 2.74
CA SER A 275 -21.80 3.02 2.34
C SER A 275 -20.62 2.51 1.48
N THR A 276 -19.92 3.43 0.86
CA THR A 276 -18.70 3.14 0.12
C THR A 276 -17.49 3.73 0.85
N TRP A 277 -16.83 2.89 1.62
CA TRP A 277 -15.58 3.21 2.27
C TRP A 277 -14.49 3.47 1.20
N SER A 278 -13.90 4.67 1.21
CA SER A 278 -13.04 5.12 0.11
C SER A 278 -11.79 4.27 -0.09
N ARG A 279 -11.17 3.79 0.99
CA ARG A 279 -10.01 2.92 0.90
C ARG A 279 -10.36 1.53 0.37
N GLY A 280 -11.52 0.98 0.72
CA GLY A 280 -12.03 -0.25 0.12
C GLY A 280 -12.21 -0.11 -1.40
N GLN A 281 -12.75 1.02 -1.85
CA GLN A 281 -12.87 1.32 -3.28
C GLN A 281 -11.48 1.49 -3.93
N ALA A 282 -10.52 2.11 -3.26
CA ALA A 282 -9.14 2.23 -3.74
C ALA A 282 -8.48 0.85 -3.90
N TRP A 283 -8.73 -0.08 -2.96
CA TRP A 283 -8.28 -1.46 -3.06
C TRP A 283 -8.87 -2.17 -4.28
N ALA A 284 -10.16 -2.00 -4.57
CA ALA A 284 -10.77 -2.55 -5.77
C ALA A 284 -10.08 -2.06 -7.06
N ILE A 285 -9.86 -0.74 -7.18
CA ILE A 285 -9.19 -0.15 -8.35
C ILE A 285 -7.81 -0.77 -8.56
N MET A 286 -6.97 -0.74 -7.52
CA MET A 286 -5.63 -1.25 -7.61
C MET A 286 -5.63 -2.76 -7.83
N GLY A 287 -6.42 -3.52 -7.10
CA GLY A 287 -6.49 -4.97 -7.17
C GLY A 287 -6.90 -5.50 -8.55
N PHE A 288 -7.95 -4.96 -9.14
CA PHE A 288 -8.37 -5.40 -10.49
C PHE A 288 -7.40 -4.98 -11.59
N ALA A 289 -6.83 -3.76 -11.52
CA ALA A 289 -5.80 -3.33 -12.47
C ALA A 289 -4.61 -4.28 -12.49
N GLN A 290 -4.32 -4.79 -11.39
CA GLN A 290 -3.20 -5.66 -11.14
C GLN A 290 -3.54 -7.12 -11.47
N THR A 291 -4.73 -7.63 -11.15
CA THR A 291 -5.22 -8.93 -11.65
C THR A 291 -5.14 -8.99 -13.17
N TYR A 292 -5.51 -7.90 -13.87
CA TYR A 292 -5.27 -7.79 -15.30
C TYR A 292 -3.79 -7.91 -15.66
N SER A 293 -2.89 -7.34 -14.89
CA SER A 293 -1.46 -7.40 -15.18
C SER A 293 -0.92 -8.83 -15.22
N TRP A 294 -1.49 -9.73 -14.42
CA TRP A 294 -1.15 -11.16 -14.40
C TRP A 294 -1.90 -11.98 -15.44
N THR A 295 -3.23 -11.86 -15.46
CA THR A 295 -4.09 -12.73 -16.26
C THR A 295 -4.19 -12.30 -17.71
N LYS A 296 -4.00 -11.02 -18.02
CA LYS A 296 -4.32 -10.37 -19.30
C LYS A 296 -5.78 -10.50 -19.71
N ASP A 297 -6.66 -10.96 -18.83
CA ASP A 297 -8.09 -11.00 -19.09
C ASP A 297 -8.68 -9.58 -19.00
N ILE A 298 -9.18 -9.09 -20.12
CA ILE A 298 -9.68 -7.73 -20.31
C ILE A 298 -10.82 -7.37 -19.35
N LYS A 299 -11.55 -8.37 -18.82
CA LYS A 299 -12.63 -8.14 -17.85
C LYS A 299 -12.13 -7.43 -16.60
N TYR A 300 -10.92 -7.79 -16.10
CA TYR A 300 -10.36 -7.17 -14.91
C TYR A 300 -9.92 -5.72 -15.15
N LEU A 301 -9.36 -5.41 -16.32
CA LEU A 301 -9.06 -4.03 -16.68
C LEU A 301 -10.32 -3.20 -16.81
N ALA A 302 -11.36 -3.73 -17.46
CA ALA A 302 -12.66 -3.08 -17.55
C ALA A 302 -13.28 -2.82 -16.17
N THR A 303 -13.19 -3.79 -15.26
CA THR A 303 -13.66 -3.64 -13.87
C THR A 303 -12.86 -2.58 -13.13
N ALA A 304 -11.52 -2.57 -13.25
CA ALA A 304 -10.66 -1.56 -12.63
C ALA A 304 -11.02 -0.14 -13.10
N ILE A 305 -11.23 0.03 -14.42
CA ILE A 305 -11.64 1.31 -15.02
C ILE A 305 -12.99 1.76 -14.44
N GLN A 306 -13.98 0.89 -14.36
CA GLN A 306 -15.31 1.22 -13.85
C GLN A 306 -15.28 1.54 -12.34
N CYS A 307 -14.50 0.81 -11.55
CA CYS A 307 -14.25 1.16 -10.14
C CYS A 307 -13.56 2.53 -10.00
N ALA A 308 -12.60 2.83 -10.87
CA ALA A 308 -11.93 4.13 -10.90
C ALA A 308 -12.91 5.25 -11.28
N GLU A 309 -13.78 5.06 -12.25
CA GLU A 309 -14.81 6.04 -12.62
C GLU A 309 -15.77 6.35 -11.49
N TYR A 310 -16.19 5.32 -10.76
CA TYR A 310 -16.99 5.55 -9.54
C TYR A 310 -16.23 6.46 -8.58
N PHE A 311 -14.99 6.11 -8.24
CA PHE A 311 -14.16 6.89 -7.32
C PHE A 311 -14.00 8.34 -7.80
N LEU A 312 -13.65 8.55 -9.07
CA LEU A 312 -13.44 9.88 -9.64
C LEU A 312 -14.74 10.71 -9.69
N ARG A 313 -15.88 10.08 -9.93
CA ARG A 313 -17.19 10.74 -9.84
C ARG A 313 -17.43 11.27 -8.42
N ARG A 314 -17.10 10.47 -7.39
CA ARG A 314 -17.25 10.87 -5.98
C ARG A 314 -16.27 12.00 -5.60
N LEU A 315 -15.04 12.01 -6.12
CA LEU A 315 -14.12 13.14 -5.92
C LEU A 315 -14.67 14.45 -6.51
N LYS A 316 -15.30 14.39 -7.68
CA LYS A 316 -15.90 15.57 -8.34
C LYS A 316 -17.00 16.26 -7.51
N GLU A 317 -17.64 15.55 -6.61
CA GLU A 317 -18.63 16.14 -5.69
C GLU A 317 -18.01 17.19 -4.75
N GLY A 318 -16.69 17.15 -4.54
CA GLY A 318 -15.92 18.10 -3.77
C GLY A 318 -15.43 19.33 -4.55
N GLU A 319 -15.52 19.29 -5.90
CA GLU A 319 -15.06 20.41 -6.73
C GLU A 319 -15.83 21.71 -6.41
N GLY A 320 -15.08 22.79 -6.17
CA GLY A 320 -15.65 24.09 -5.79
C GLY A 320 -16.18 24.18 -4.36
N LYS A 321 -16.12 23.09 -3.58
CA LYS A 321 -16.51 23.06 -2.17
C LYS A 321 -15.30 22.97 -1.23
N TRP A 322 -14.29 22.19 -1.60
CA TRP A 322 -13.14 21.87 -0.77
C TRP A 322 -11.84 22.34 -1.40
N HIS A 323 -10.86 22.69 -0.58
CA HIS A 323 -9.54 23.14 -1.05
C HIS A 323 -8.81 22.06 -1.83
N HIS A 324 -8.89 20.79 -1.40
CA HIS A 324 -8.21 19.65 -2.03
C HIS A 324 -9.22 18.60 -2.46
N PRO A 325 -10.03 18.86 -3.51
CA PRO A 325 -11.11 17.94 -3.92
C PRO A 325 -10.62 16.58 -4.41
N MET A 326 -9.36 16.46 -4.84
CA MET A 326 -8.78 15.19 -5.27
C MET A 326 -8.29 14.31 -4.12
N VAL A 327 -8.30 14.80 -2.88
CA VAL A 327 -8.05 13.99 -1.69
C VAL A 327 -9.39 13.41 -1.21
N PRO A 328 -9.58 12.08 -1.16
CA PRO A 328 -10.87 11.49 -0.84
C PRO A 328 -11.30 11.71 0.61
N CYS A 329 -12.62 11.80 0.85
CA CYS A 329 -13.18 11.59 2.18
C CYS A 329 -12.92 10.14 2.61
N TRP A 330 -12.90 9.88 3.93
CA TRP A 330 -12.68 8.54 4.46
C TRP A 330 -13.77 7.52 4.05
N ASP A 331 -15.00 8.01 3.89
CA ASP A 331 -16.13 7.27 3.35
C ASP A 331 -16.97 8.25 2.50
N PHE A 332 -17.37 7.84 1.32
CA PHE A 332 -18.03 8.72 0.36
C PHE A 332 -19.48 9.07 0.74
N ASP A 333 -20.08 8.27 1.61
CA ASP A 333 -21.49 8.40 2.00
C ASP A 333 -21.64 8.87 3.45
N ALA A 334 -20.53 9.00 4.20
CA ALA A 334 -20.56 9.49 5.56
C ALA A 334 -21.02 10.97 5.61
N PRO A 335 -21.87 11.33 6.57
CA PRO A 335 -22.22 12.74 6.80
C PRO A 335 -20.96 13.52 7.16
N GLN A 336 -20.90 14.76 6.70
CA GLN A 336 -19.77 15.64 6.98
C GLN A 336 -20.15 16.54 8.17
N ASP A 337 -19.54 16.29 9.33
CA ASP A 337 -19.74 17.12 10.54
C ASP A 337 -19.32 18.58 10.31
N LYS A 338 -18.30 18.77 9.46
CA LYS A 338 -17.83 20.05 8.97
C LYS A 338 -17.84 20.02 7.44
N PRO A 339 -18.90 20.51 6.78
CA PRO A 339 -19.01 20.41 5.31
C PRO A 339 -17.86 21.07 4.54
N GLU A 340 -17.24 22.11 5.11
CA GLU A 340 -16.09 22.81 4.53
C GLU A 340 -14.75 22.10 4.75
N GLU A 341 -14.66 21.21 5.76
CA GLU A 341 -13.48 20.44 6.13
C GLU A 341 -13.82 18.98 6.38
N PRO A 342 -14.17 18.20 5.36
CA PRO A 342 -14.54 16.80 5.54
C PRO A 342 -13.37 15.96 6.03
N LEU A 343 -13.66 14.94 6.84
CA LEU A 343 -12.65 13.98 7.28
C LEU A 343 -12.07 13.21 6.08
N ARG A 344 -10.75 13.27 5.92
CA ARG A 344 -10.02 12.74 4.76
C ARG A 344 -9.37 11.39 5.05
N ASP A 345 -9.07 10.67 3.98
CA ASP A 345 -8.18 9.53 4.03
C ASP A 345 -7.16 9.59 2.88
N VAL A 346 -5.99 10.19 3.16
CA VAL A 346 -4.92 10.31 2.15
C VAL A 346 -4.40 8.93 1.71
N SER A 347 -4.51 7.89 2.56
CA SER A 347 -4.12 6.55 2.18
C SER A 347 -4.95 6.02 1.01
N ALA A 348 -6.26 6.27 1.02
CA ALA A 348 -7.14 5.93 -0.11
C ALA A 348 -6.73 6.68 -1.40
N GLY A 349 -6.31 7.94 -1.27
CA GLY A 349 -5.83 8.73 -2.40
C GLY A 349 -4.57 8.14 -3.04
N VAL A 350 -3.52 7.89 -2.25
CA VAL A 350 -2.25 7.35 -2.80
C VAL A 350 -2.38 5.92 -3.30
N ILE A 351 -3.25 5.09 -2.70
CA ILE A 351 -3.56 3.75 -3.21
C ILE A 351 -4.26 3.85 -4.56
N THR A 352 -5.28 4.71 -4.68
CA THR A 352 -5.96 4.97 -5.95
C THR A 352 -4.99 5.44 -7.02
N ALA A 353 -4.11 6.41 -6.72
CA ALA A 353 -3.12 6.90 -7.67
C ALA A 353 -2.21 5.79 -8.20
N ASN A 354 -1.78 4.86 -7.32
CA ASN A 354 -1.04 3.67 -7.73
C ASN A 354 -1.85 2.79 -8.70
N GLY A 355 -3.13 2.58 -8.44
CA GLY A 355 -4.03 1.82 -9.31
C GLY A 355 -4.23 2.49 -10.68
N LEU A 356 -4.46 3.81 -10.68
CA LEU A 356 -4.63 4.59 -11.92
C LEU A 356 -3.37 4.56 -12.79
N LEU A 357 -2.18 4.57 -12.19
CA LEU A 357 -0.93 4.46 -12.94
C LEU A 357 -0.82 3.08 -13.62
N ILE A 358 -1.26 2.01 -12.97
CA ILE A 358 -1.28 0.67 -13.57
C ILE A 358 -2.31 0.61 -14.72
N ILE A 359 -3.50 1.16 -14.54
CA ILE A 359 -4.51 1.26 -15.61
C ILE A 359 -3.93 2.03 -16.80
N HIS A 360 -3.28 3.17 -16.57
CA HIS A 360 -2.64 3.95 -17.62
C HIS A 360 -1.62 3.12 -18.41
N GLN A 361 -0.69 2.45 -17.73
CA GLN A 361 0.32 1.59 -18.36
C GLN A 361 -0.32 0.43 -19.14
N ALA A 362 -1.38 -0.19 -18.59
CA ALA A 362 -2.12 -1.23 -19.27
C ALA A 362 -2.73 -0.71 -20.59
N LEU A 363 -3.41 0.43 -20.56
CA LEU A 363 -4.02 1.05 -21.74
C LEU A 363 -3.00 1.42 -22.82
N GLN A 364 -1.82 1.91 -22.44
CA GLN A 364 -0.73 2.21 -23.38
C GLN A 364 -0.20 0.95 -24.10
N SER A 365 -0.35 -0.21 -23.52
CA SER A 365 0.12 -1.49 -24.11
C SER A 365 -0.91 -2.17 -25.01
N LEU A 366 -2.16 -1.68 -25.06
CA LEU A 366 -3.24 -2.30 -25.82
C LEU A 366 -3.27 -1.87 -27.29
N SER A 367 -3.71 -2.79 -28.15
CA SER A 367 -4.08 -2.45 -29.53
C SER A 367 -5.39 -1.66 -29.58
N SER A 368 -5.58 -0.85 -30.63
CA SER A 368 -6.81 -0.08 -30.83
C SER A 368 -8.07 -0.98 -30.88
N SER A 369 -7.96 -2.21 -31.42
CA SER A 369 -9.06 -3.17 -31.46
C SER A 369 -9.46 -3.72 -30.09
N THR A 370 -8.48 -3.87 -29.17
CA THR A 370 -8.75 -4.31 -27.80
C THR A 370 -9.31 -3.15 -26.96
N THR A 371 -8.78 -1.94 -27.13
CA THR A 371 -9.28 -0.75 -26.45
C THR A 371 -10.76 -0.48 -26.76
N SER A 372 -11.25 -0.80 -27.97
CA SER A 372 -12.67 -0.64 -28.32
C SER A 372 -13.63 -1.56 -27.55
N GLN A 373 -13.12 -2.58 -26.85
CA GLN A 373 -13.90 -3.47 -25.99
C GLN A 373 -14.05 -2.94 -24.55
N LEU A 374 -13.29 -1.91 -24.21
CA LEU A 374 -13.30 -1.29 -22.88
C LEU A 374 -14.43 -0.25 -22.76
N PRO A 375 -14.84 0.12 -21.54
CA PRO A 375 -15.73 1.25 -21.31
C PRO A 375 -15.23 2.53 -22.02
N SER A 376 -16.14 3.41 -22.41
CA SER A 376 -15.83 4.68 -23.11
C SER A 376 -14.88 5.60 -22.31
N SER A 377 -14.86 5.45 -21.02
CA SER A 377 -13.94 6.07 -20.06
C SER A 377 -12.49 5.67 -20.22
N SER A 378 -12.16 4.64 -21.00
CA SER A 378 -10.77 4.33 -21.34
C SER A 378 -10.03 5.52 -22.00
N ALA A 379 -10.77 6.53 -22.48
CA ALA A 379 -10.22 7.80 -22.97
C ALA A 379 -9.80 8.77 -21.84
N THR A 380 -10.08 8.46 -20.57
CA THR A 380 -9.67 9.28 -19.41
C THR A 380 -8.15 9.24 -19.27
N ASN A 381 -7.54 10.39 -19.04
CA ASN A 381 -6.10 10.45 -18.76
C ASN A 381 -5.82 10.08 -17.28
N PHE A 382 -5.75 8.79 -17.01
CA PHE A 382 -5.55 8.27 -15.66
C PHE A 382 -4.20 8.68 -15.04
N LEU A 383 -3.17 8.93 -15.86
CA LEU A 383 -1.88 9.43 -15.38
C LEU A 383 -2.01 10.84 -14.79
N ASP A 384 -2.60 11.77 -15.53
CA ASP A 384 -2.76 13.14 -15.05
C ASP A 384 -3.60 13.20 -13.77
N ILE A 385 -4.62 12.35 -13.68
CA ILE A 385 -5.46 12.27 -12.47
C ILE A 385 -4.66 11.70 -11.30
N ALA A 386 -3.87 10.65 -11.50
CA ALA A 386 -3.01 10.08 -10.47
C ALA A 386 -2.02 11.12 -9.94
N LEU A 387 -1.40 11.90 -10.82
CA LEU A 387 -0.49 12.99 -10.45
C LEU A 387 -1.21 14.09 -9.66
N GLN A 388 -2.44 14.47 -10.03
CA GLN A 388 -3.23 15.45 -9.30
C GLN A 388 -3.63 14.97 -7.91
N ILE A 389 -4.05 13.70 -7.77
CA ILE A 389 -4.36 13.11 -6.46
C ILE A 389 -3.14 13.21 -5.54
N VAL A 390 -1.97 12.82 -6.03
CA VAL A 390 -0.74 12.84 -5.22
C VAL A 390 -0.28 14.27 -4.94
N SER A 391 -0.35 15.17 -5.92
CA SER A 391 0.00 16.58 -5.73
C SER A 391 -0.87 17.25 -4.66
N GLN A 392 -2.20 17.07 -4.72
CA GLN A 392 -3.09 17.63 -3.69
C GLN A 392 -2.95 16.92 -2.35
N THR A 393 -2.57 15.63 -2.34
CA THR A 393 -2.22 14.92 -1.10
C THR A 393 -0.97 15.52 -0.45
N LEU A 394 0.06 15.82 -1.24
CA LEU A 394 1.28 16.46 -0.73
C LEU A 394 1.00 17.89 -0.23
N ASP A 395 0.25 18.68 -1.01
CA ASP A 395 -0.10 20.04 -0.63
C ASP A 395 -0.89 20.11 0.68
N MET A 396 -1.82 19.16 0.88
CA MET A 396 -2.64 19.10 2.10
C MET A 396 -1.92 18.46 3.30
N SER A 397 -1.11 17.42 3.06
CA SER A 397 -0.78 16.45 4.12
C SER A 397 0.71 16.18 4.30
N TYR A 398 1.58 16.70 3.42
CA TYR A 398 3.02 16.54 3.61
C TYR A 398 3.45 17.27 4.90
N ASP A 399 4.16 16.55 5.76
CA ASP A 399 4.58 17.14 7.03
C ASP A 399 5.68 18.18 6.85
N CYS A 400 5.44 19.39 7.38
CA CYS A 400 6.36 20.51 7.27
C CYS A 400 7.51 20.46 8.28
N ASP A 401 7.45 19.59 9.28
CA ASP A 401 8.55 19.36 10.22
C ASP A 401 9.54 18.36 9.61
N LEU A 402 10.65 18.89 9.10
CA LEU A 402 11.59 18.17 8.25
C LEU A 402 12.75 17.55 9.05
N ALA A 403 12.96 16.25 8.91
CA ALA A 403 14.19 15.60 9.31
C ALA A 403 15.30 15.85 8.26
N SER A 404 16.57 15.82 8.69
CA SER A 404 17.73 15.94 7.79
C SER A 404 18.93 15.15 8.32
N PHE A 405 19.86 14.79 7.43
CA PHE A 405 21.10 14.14 7.83
C PHE A 405 22.11 15.17 8.36
N GLU A 406 22.73 14.90 9.51
CA GLU A 406 23.85 15.66 9.98
C GLU A 406 25.12 15.23 9.24
N LEU A 407 25.44 15.97 8.18
CA LEU A 407 26.60 15.66 7.35
C LEU A 407 27.91 16.08 8.05
N PRO A 408 28.97 15.25 8.05
CA PRO A 408 30.27 15.63 8.60
C PRO A 408 30.81 16.84 7.83
N THR A 409 31.18 17.90 8.55
CA THR A 409 31.84 19.05 7.95
C THR A 409 33.20 18.62 7.37
N LYS A 410 33.55 19.14 6.18
CA LYS A 410 34.79 18.80 5.45
C LYS A 410 36.11 18.87 6.25
N SER A 411 36.10 19.43 7.46
CA SER A 411 37.27 19.57 8.33
C SER A 411 37.71 18.30 9.06
N MET A 412 36.89 17.23 9.09
CA MET A 412 37.22 15.97 9.81
C MET A 412 37.85 14.87 8.94
N VAL A 413 38.10 15.11 7.65
CA VAL A 413 38.62 14.08 6.72
C VAL A 413 40.19 14.04 6.69
N ASN A 414 40.88 14.94 7.38
CA ASN A 414 42.35 14.98 7.44
C ASN A 414 42.90 14.29 8.71
N GLY A 415 42.66 12.99 8.87
CA GLY A 415 43.30 12.16 9.86
C GLY A 415 43.77 10.84 9.25
N ASN A 416 45.09 10.70 8.99
CA ASN A 416 45.75 9.45 8.64
C ASN A 416 45.30 8.32 9.55
N SER A 417 44.54 7.38 9.06
CA SER A 417 44.34 6.07 9.65
C SER A 417 44.62 5.02 8.58
N ALA A 418 45.87 4.64 8.45
CA ALA A 418 46.24 3.36 7.87
C ALA A 418 45.83 2.26 8.84
N ASN A 419 45.14 1.23 8.33
CA ASN A 419 44.74 -0.02 8.99
C ASN A 419 43.43 0.01 9.81
N GLY A 420 42.39 -0.57 9.23
CA GLY A 420 41.17 -0.99 9.87
C GLY A 420 39.97 -0.66 8.96
N ALA A 421 39.18 -1.68 8.61
CA ALA A 421 37.90 -1.47 7.97
C ALA A 421 37.11 -0.46 8.82
N ALA A 422 36.89 0.73 8.28
CA ALA A 422 36.06 1.74 8.93
C ALA A 422 34.68 1.12 9.13
N VAL A 423 34.31 0.80 10.36
CA VAL A 423 32.92 0.52 10.71
C VAL A 423 32.15 1.76 10.29
N ALA A 424 31.30 1.63 9.28
CA ALA A 424 30.49 2.75 8.80
C ALA A 424 29.72 3.29 10.02
N SER A 425 30.06 4.51 10.42
CA SER A 425 29.41 5.16 11.57
C SER A 425 27.92 5.33 11.22
N GLU A 426 27.06 5.11 12.20
CA GLU A 426 25.62 5.33 12.06
C GLU A 426 25.35 6.77 11.58
N LEU A 427 24.43 6.92 10.60
CA LEU A 427 24.02 8.24 10.13
C LEU A 427 23.35 8.99 11.27
N LYS A 428 23.86 10.17 11.56
CA LYS A 428 23.23 11.08 12.51
C LYS A 428 22.14 11.86 11.80
N ILE A 429 21.00 12.03 12.48
CA ILE A 429 19.82 12.68 11.95
C ILE A 429 19.43 13.81 12.92
N LYS A 430 19.20 14.99 12.35
CA LYS A 430 18.40 16.02 12.99
C LYS A 430 16.95 15.56 12.87
N GLU A 431 16.40 15.07 13.98
CA GLU A 431 15.08 14.46 14.04
C GLU A 431 13.96 15.48 13.79
N SER A 432 12.86 14.98 13.21
CA SER A 432 11.57 15.67 13.20
C SER A 432 10.71 15.23 14.40
N ASP A 433 9.79 16.10 14.81
CA ASP A 433 8.84 15.79 15.88
C ASP A 433 7.64 14.97 15.40
N PHE A 434 7.38 14.94 14.08
CA PHE A 434 6.34 14.12 13.46
C PHE A 434 6.95 13.03 12.58
N GLU A 435 6.72 11.76 12.91
CA GLU A 435 7.46 10.63 12.35
C GLU A 435 6.93 10.14 10.99
N CYS A 436 5.66 10.36 10.63
CA CYS A 436 5.14 10.06 9.30
C CYS A 436 5.54 11.12 8.27
N ILE A 437 5.49 10.75 6.99
CA ILE A 437 5.64 11.65 5.84
C ILE A 437 4.33 12.40 5.61
N LEU A 438 3.20 11.67 5.64
CA LEU A 438 1.86 12.20 5.42
C LEU A 438 1.05 12.23 6.72
N ARG A 439 0.25 13.30 6.86
CA ARG A 439 -0.82 13.45 7.85
C ARG A 439 -2.17 13.04 7.26
N ASN A 440 -3.26 13.22 7.99
CA ASN A 440 -4.66 13.22 7.51
C ASN A 440 -5.13 11.90 6.86
N SER A 441 -4.67 10.76 7.35
CA SER A 441 -5.31 9.47 7.09
C SER A 441 -6.41 9.18 8.10
N THR A 442 -7.41 8.41 7.70
CA THR A 442 -8.46 7.89 8.59
C THR A 442 -8.60 6.40 8.40
N THR A 443 -8.06 5.63 9.34
CA THR A 443 -8.12 4.17 9.25
C THR A 443 -9.55 3.67 9.46
N ASN A 444 -10.23 4.19 10.48
CA ASN A 444 -11.55 3.73 10.88
C ASN A 444 -12.28 4.80 11.73
N TRP A 445 -13.44 5.26 11.25
CA TRP A 445 -14.31 6.17 11.98
C TRP A 445 -15.73 5.61 12.11
N ASN A 446 -15.87 4.27 11.97
CA ASN A 446 -17.13 3.58 12.16
C ASN A 446 -17.65 3.78 13.60
N GLU A 447 -18.97 3.97 13.75
CA GLU A 447 -19.61 4.20 15.04
C GLU A 447 -19.38 3.03 16.01
N HIS A 448 -19.33 1.81 15.49
CA HIS A 448 -19.22 0.55 16.23
C HIS A 448 -17.80 0.00 16.36
N ALA A 449 -16.79 0.75 15.91
CA ALA A 449 -15.41 0.31 16.04
C ALA A 449 -14.95 0.38 17.50
N HIS A 450 -14.26 -0.65 17.98
CA HIS A 450 -13.64 -0.65 19.30
C HIS A 450 -12.68 0.53 19.50
N MET A 451 -11.97 0.92 18.46
CA MET A 451 -11.09 2.08 18.44
C MET A 451 -11.31 2.86 17.16
N LYS A 452 -11.45 4.18 17.29
CA LYS A 452 -11.59 5.12 16.18
C LYS A 452 -10.25 5.77 15.93
N TYR A 453 -9.76 5.64 14.70
CA TYR A 453 -8.51 6.24 14.23
C TYR A 453 -8.83 7.17 13.06
N ALA A 454 -8.82 8.46 13.33
CA ALA A 454 -9.10 9.48 12.34
C ALA A 454 -8.04 10.58 12.39
N ASP A 455 -7.78 11.18 11.25
CA ASP A 455 -6.92 12.36 11.11
C ASP A 455 -5.52 12.17 11.74
N HIS A 456 -4.80 11.17 11.28
CA HIS A 456 -3.51 10.75 11.83
C HIS A 456 -2.51 10.44 10.70
N GLY A 457 -1.21 10.35 11.02
CA GLY A 457 -0.21 9.75 10.14
C GLY A 457 -0.40 8.23 10.06
N LEU A 458 -0.10 7.62 8.91
CA LEU A 458 -0.38 6.21 8.70
C LEU A 458 0.70 5.54 7.86
N VAL A 459 1.29 4.48 8.41
CA VAL A 459 2.46 3.80 7.83
C VAL A 459 2.29 3.35 6.38
N TYR A 460 1.10 2.87 6.00
CA TYR A 460 0.88 2.45 4.61
C TYR A 460 0.52 3.61 3.67
N ALA A 461 0.08 4.76 4.17
CA ALA A 461 -0.01 5.96 3.34
C ALA A 461 1.38 6.38 2.86
N ASP A 462 2.35 6.42 3.78
CA ASP A 462 3.75 6.70 3.46
C ASP A 462 4.33 5.66 2.50
N TYR A 463 4.05 4.39 2.76
CA TYR A 463 4.49 3.30 1.91
C TYR A 463 3.98 3.44 0.46
N TYR A 464 2.69 3.66 0.26
CA TYR A 464 2.12 3.81 -1.09
C TYR A 464 2.53 5.12 -1.77
N LEU A 465 2.85 6.17 -1.02
CA LEU A 465 3.47 7.38 -1.55
C LEU A 465 4.87 7.07 -2.11
N LEU A 466 5.70 6.35 -1.35
CA LEU A 466 7.04 5.94 -1.80
C LEU A 466 6.99 5.03 -3.02
N GLU A 467 6.05 4.08 -3.04
CA GLU A 467 5.85 3.18 -4.18
C GLU A 467 5.35 3.93 -5.42
N PHE A 468 4.47 4.91 -5.27
CA PHE A 468 4.06 5.76 -6.38
C PHE A 468 5.27 6.48 -7.00
N GLY A 469 6.08 7.11 -6.16
CA GLY A 469 7.32 7.75 -6.63
C GLY A 469 8.26 6.77 -7.35
N ASN A 470 8.47 5.57 -6.80
CA ASN A 470 9.31 4.56 -7.43
C ASN A 470 8.72 4.04 -8.76
N LYS A 471 7.39 3.95 -8.88
CA LYS A 471 6.72 3.60 -10.15
C LYS A 471 6.93 4.65 -11.23
N LEU A 472 6.89 5.94 -10.87
CA LEU A 472 7.19 7.03 -11.82
C LEU A 472 8.64 6.92 -12.33
N LEU A 473 9.60 6.67 -11.43
CA LEU A 473 11.01 6.45 -11.80
C LEU A 473 11.19 5.22 -12.72
N ARG A 474 10.54 4.10 -12.40
CA ARG A 474 10.58 2.88 -13.24
C ARG A 474 9.97 3.10 -14.62
N ALA A 475 8.96 3.93 -14.71
CA ALA A 475 8.30 4.28 -15.98
C ALA A 475 9.04 5.34 -16.79
N GLY A 476 10.12 5.93 -16.27
CA GLY A 476 10.84 7.03 -16.90
C GLY A 476 9.99 8.30 -17.05
N LEU A 477 9.06 8.53 -16.14
CA LEU A 477 8.17 9.69 -16.14
C LEU A 477 8.73 10.87 -15.34
N LEU A 478 9.81 10.63 -14.60
CA LEU A 478 10.58 11.62 -13.83
C LEU A 478 12.07 11.38 -14.01
#